data_ca3c30f8f819b4d12f9b0ffdbb2baf9f
#
_entry.id   ca3c30f8f819b4d12f9b0ffdbb2baf9f
#
_cell.length_a   1.000
_cell.length_b   1.000
_cell.length_c   1.000
_cell.angle_alpha   90.00
_cell.angle_beta   90.00
_cell.angle_gamma   90.00
#
_symmetry.space_group_name_H-M   'P 1'
#
loop_
_entity.id
_entity.type
_entity.pdbx_description
1 polymer ?
#
loop_
_entity_poly.entity_id
_entity_poly.type
_entity_poly.pdbx_seq_one_letter_code
_entity_poly.pdbx_strand_id
1 'polypeptide(L)'
;MRGDLPRLLWMAAFGAVLGPVALAWGLQHTSGTGASLMLTLEALFTALLARLLYGETMDRRVWGAMLLLLAGGLALVLDQGRQGGNQLWGLLGVLVATMSWGADNTLSRALAERDPGQVVLGKAILGTSATAVLAVLAGDPLPTLGAALGLMAVGATGYGLSLRFYLLAQRAFGAARTGSVFAFAPFIGAAIAIALGDRSGTWIMAVGGLLMVLGVVLHLAESHGHEHAHERLEHEHAHRHDDGHHNHAHDPMPVGTHSHPHVHEPMAHAHPHVPDAHHRHEH
;
A
#
# COMPACT_ATOMS: atom_id res chain seq x y z
N MET A 1 -1.98 -20.16 10.88
CA MET A 1 -3.24 -19.45 10.60
C MET A 1 -4.11 -19.10 11.80
N ARG A 2 -4.33 -19.97 12.82
CA ARG A 2 -5.24 -19.59 13.94
C ARG A 2 -4.74 -18.38 14.76
N GLY A 3 -3.44 -18.19 14.93
CA GLY A 3 -2.86 -17.02 15.61
C GLY A 3 -2.90 -15.72 14.81
N ASP A 4 -3.04 -15.80 13.49
CA ASP A 4 -3.02 -14.65 12.59
C ASP A 4 -4.44 -14.11 12.29
N LEU A 5 -5.48 -14.85 12.71
CA LEU A 5 -6.87 -14.51 12.42
C LEU A 5 -7.28 -13.09 12.86
N PRO A 6 -6.93 -12.60 14.06
CA PRO A 6 -7.28 -11.24 14.46
C PRO A 6 -6.68 -10.18 13.54
N ARG A 7 -5.40 -10.37 13.11
CA ARG A 7 -4.72 -9.44 12.18
C ARG A 7 -5.39 -9.47 10.80
N LEU A 8 -5.69 -10.66 10.29
CA LEU A 8 -6.38 -10.83 9.01
C LEU A 8 -7.77 -10.18 9.03
N LEU A 9 -8.49 -10.27 10.15
CA LEU A 9 -9.79 -9.61 10.31
C LEU A 9 -9.65 -8.08 10.25
N TRP A 10 -8.68 -7.48 10.95
CA TRP A 10 -8.44 -6.04 10.88
C TRP A 10 -7.99 -5.60 9.48
N MET A 11 -7.10 -6.36 8.83
CA MET A 11 -6.70 -6.10 7.46
C MET A 11 -7.89 -6.18 6.48
N ALA A 12 -8.78 -7.16 6.64
CA ALA A 12 -9.99 -7.25 5.84
C ALA A 12 -10.96 -6.11 6.15
N ALA A 13 -11.14 -5.74 7.42
CA ALA A 13 -11.99 -4.63 7.82
C ALA A 13 -11.54 -3.30 7.21
N PHE A 14 -10.25 -2.98 7.29
CA PHE A 14 -9.70 -1.74 6.72
C PHE A 14 -9.54 -1.83 5.20
N GLY A 15 -8.83 -2.84 4.70
CA GLY A 15 -8.41 -2.91 3.30
C GLY A 15 -9.46 -3.43 2.34
N ALA A 16 -10.39 -4.28 2.80
CA ALA A 16 -11.38 -4.92 1.94
C ALA A 16 -12.84 -4.52 2.21
N VAL A 17 -13.11 -3.77 3.30
CA VAL A 17 -14.46 -3.26 3.61
C VAL A 17 -14.46 -1.75 3.70
N LEU A 18 -13.85 -1.16 4.74
CA LEU A 18 -13.94 0.28 5.00
C LEU A 18 -13.30 1.10 3.86
N GLY A 19 -12.10 0.75 3.40
CA GLY A 19 -11.42 1.43 2.31
C GLY A 19 -12.25 1.46 1.02
N PRO A 20 -12.63 0.30 0.44
CA PRO A 20 -13.42 0.26 -0.78
C PRO A 20 -14.81 0.92 -0.66
N VAL A 21 -15.51 0.76 0.46
CA VAL A 21 -16.81 1.39 0.68
C VAL A 21 -16.67 2.91 0.74
N ALA A 22 -15.70 3.41 1.51
CA ALA A 22 -15.43 4.84 1.63
C ALA A 22 -14.98 5.45 0.30
N LEU A 23 -14.14 4.75 -0.49
CA LEU A 23 -13.76 5.19 -1.82
C LEU A 23 -14.96 5.23 -2.77
N ALA A 24 -15.76 4.15 -2.82
CA ALA A 24 -16.92 4.07 -3.72
C ALA A 24 -17.94 5.19 -3.40
N TRP A 25 -18.18 5.46 -2.14
CA TRP A 25 -19.01 6.57 -1.72
C TRP A 25 -18.38 7.93 -2.05
N GLY A 26 -17.09 8.10 -1.79
CA GLY A 26 -16.36 9.32 -2.08
C GLY A 26 -16.36 9.67 -3.56
N LEU A 27 -16.15 8.71 -4.44
CA LEU A 27 -16.15 8.88 -5.89
C LEU A 27 -17.51 9.32 -6.48
N GLN A 28 -18.61 9.05 -5.77
CA GLN A 28 -19.93 9.55 -6.19
C GLN A 28 -20.11 11.05 -5.89
N HIS A 29 -19.26 11.62 -5.03
CA HIS A 29 -19.42 12.98 -4.51
C HIS A 29 -18.22 13.90 -4.80
N THR A 30 -17.13 13.38 -5.39
CA THR A 30 -15.96 14.19 -5.76
C THR A 30 -15.47 13.85 -7.16
N SER A 31 -14.56 14.67 -7.70
CA SER A 31 -13.97 14.43 -9.01
C SER A 31 -12.97 13.27 -9.00
N GLY A 32 -12.83 12.62 -10.16
CA GLY A 32 -11.85 11.55 -10.34
C GLY A 32 -10.41 12.03 -10.14
N THR A 33 -10.09 13.25 -10.60
CA THR A 33 -8.79 13.89 -10.41
C THR A 33 -8.50 14.15 -8.93
N GLY A 34 -9.47 14.77 -8.21
CA GLY A 34 -9.33 15.04 -6.79
C GLY A 34 -9.20 13.76 -5.96
N ALA A 35 -10.02 12.75 -6.25
CA ALA A 35 -9.94 11.45 -5.61
C ALA A 35 -8.57 10.78 -5.83
N SER A 36 -8.09 10.73 -7.08
CA SER A 36 -6.80 10.14 -7.41
C SER A 36 -5.64 10.83 -6.69
N LEU A 37 -5.61 12.16 -6.67
CA LEU A 37 -4.56 12.89 -5.95
C LEU A 37 -4.64 12.64 -4.44
N MET A 38 -5.84 12.58 -3.86
CA MET A 38 -6.00 12.30 -2.43
C MET A 38 -5.44 10.92 -2.04
N LEU A 39 -5.51 9.91 -2.93
CA LEU A 39 -4.95 8.58 -2.69
C LEU A 39 -3.43 8.58 -2.48
N THR A 40 -2.72 9.62 -2.91
CA THR A 40 -1.27 9.78 -2.65
C THR A 40 -0.94 9.83 -1.15
N LEU A 41 -1.90 10.26 -0.32
CA LEU A 41 -1.74 10.31 1.14
C LEU A 41 -1.66 8.93 1.80
N GLU A 42 -1.92 7.84 1.06
CA GLU A 42 -1.74 6.48 1.57
C GLU A 42 -0.30 6.26 2.05
N ALA A 43 0.70 6.76 1.31
CA ALA A 43 2.09 6.69 1.70
C ALA A 43 2.37 7.44 3.01
N LEU A 44 1.75 8.62 3.20
CA LEU A 44 1.82 9.39 4.44
C LEU A 44 1.29 8.58 5.64
N PHE A 45 0.08 8.03 5.51
CA PHE A 45 -0.54 7.27 6.60
C PHE A 45 0.19 5.96 6.88
N THR A 46 0.66 5.25 5.86
CA THR A 46 1.47 4.04 6.02
C THR A 46 2.75 4.35 6.79
N ALA A 47 3.50 5.37 6.40
CA ALA A 47 4.74 5.76 7.06
C ALA A 47 4.49 6.20 8.53
N LEU A 48 3.47 7.04 8.76
CA LEU A 48 3.13 7.49 10.10
C LEU A 48 2.73 6.33 11.02
N LEU A 49 1.92 5.40 10.54
CA LEU A 49 1.50 4.22 11.30
C LEU A 49 2.66 3.24 11.52
N ALA A 50 3.55 3.07 10.54
CA ALA A 50 4.75 2.25 10.71
C ALA A 50 5.65 2.81 11.83
N ARG A 51 5.82 4.13 11.88
CA ARG A 51 6.52 4.79 12.99
C ARG A 51 5.83 4.57 14.33
N LEU A 52 4.51 4.75 14.38
CA LEU A 52 3.75 4.66 15.65
C LEU A 52 3.66 3.22 16.18
N LEU A 53 3.49 2.23 15.30
CA LEU A 53 3.26 0.84 15.70
C LEU A 53 4.56 0.02 15.79
N TYR A 54 5.56 0.34 14.97
CA TYR A 54 6.81 -0.42 14.87
C TYR A 54 8.04 0.37 15.31
N GLY A 55 7.89 1.66 15.65
CA GLY A 55 9.00 2.49 16.07
C GLY A 55 10.00 2.81 14.96
N GLU A 56 9.59 2.75 13.68
CA GLU A 56 10.49 3.01 12.57
C GLU A 56 11.09 4.42 12.64
N THR A 57 12.39 4.50 12.43
CA THR A 57 13.10 5.77 12.38
C THR A 57 12.79 6.48 11.06
N MET A 58 12.58 7.79 11.14
CA MET A 58 12.31 8.62 9.97
C MET A 58 13.38 9.70 9.87
N ASP A 59 14.07 9.75 8.74
CA ASP A 59 15.04 10.79 8.49
C ASP A 59 14.36 12.15 8.17
N ARG A 60 15.18 13.19 8.00
CA ARG A 60 14.66 14.54 7.67
C ARG A 60 14.00 14.60 6.30
N ARG A 61 14.39 13.72 5.37
CA ARG A 61 13.81 13.67 4.01
C ARG A 61 12.41 13.08 4.05
N VAL A 62 12.23 11.99 4.81
CA VAL A 62 10.90 11.39 5.01
C VAL A 62 9.96 12.40 5.68
N TRP A 63 10.40 13.10 6.71
CA TRP A 63 9.60 14.16 7.33
C TRP A 63 9.27 15.29 6.33
N GLY A 64 10.23 15.72 5.50
CA GLY A 64 10.00 16.69 4.45
C GLY A 64 8.99 16.20 3.42
N ALA A 65 9.09 14.94 2.99
CA ALA A 65 8.13 14.30 2.10
C ALA A 65 6.72 14.27 2.69
N MET A 66 6.59 13.87 3.95
CA MET A 66 5.30 13.84 4.66
C MET A 66 4.66 15.23 4.76
N LEU A 67 5.46 16.27 5.04
CA LEU A 67 4.97 17.65 5.08
C LEU A 67 4.48 18.12 3.70
N LEU A 68 5.19 17.77 2.62
CA LEU A 68 4.77 18.09 1.26
C LEU A 68 3.47 17.37 0.88
N LEU A 69 3.34 16.08 1.21
CA LEU A 69 2.11 15.30 0.99
C LEU A 69 0.94 15.90 1.77
N LEU A 70 1.16 16.24 3.05
CA LEU A 70 0.14 16.86 3.90
C LEU A 70 -0.29 18.23 3.37
N ALA A 71 0.66 19.07 2.96
CA ALA A 71 0.37 20.38 2.37
C ALA A 71 -0.42 20.26 1.08
N GLY A 72 -0.07 19.30 0.22
CA GLY A 72 -0.82 19.00 -1.00
C GLY A 72 -2.24 18.54 -0.70
N GLY A 73 -2.42 17.62 0.25
CA GLY A 73 -3.74 17.16 0.69
C GLY A 73 -4.59 18.29 1.28
N LEU A 74 -3.99 19.15 2.09
CA LEU A 74 -4.68 20.31 2.63
C LEU A 74 -5.10 21.29 1.53
N ALA A 75 -4.25 21.53 0.53
CA ALA A 75 -4.61 22.36 -0.63
C ALA A 75 -5.83 21.80 -1.37
N LEU A 76 -5.91 20.49 -1.58
CA LEU A 76 -7.08 19.84 -2.19
C LEU A 76 -8.33 20.01 -1.34
N VAL A 77 -8.25 19.82 -0.03
CA VAL A 77 -9.40 19.99 0.89
C VAL A 77 -9.90 21.43 0.87
N LEU A 78 -8.99 22.41 0.91
CA LEU A 78 -9.36 23.82 0.85
C LEU A 78 -9.98 24.22 -0.50
N ASP A 79 -9.46 23.66 -1.59
CA ASP A 79 -10.00 23.92 -2.93
C ASP A 79 -11.42 23.36 -3.11
N GLN A 80 -11.62 22.10 -2.71
CA GLN A 80 -12.93 21.45 -2.79
C GLN A 80 -13.96 22.10 -1.84
N GLY A 81 -13.52 22.56 -0.68
CA GLY A 81 -14.37 23.30 0.25
C GLY A 81 -14.90 24.62 -0.33
N ARG A 82 -14.20 25.21 -1.29
CA ARG A 82 -14.67 26.42 -2.04
C ARG A 82 -15.64 26.09 -3.16
N GLN A 83 -15.57 24.89 -3.71
CA GLN A 83 -16.40 24.47 -4.84
C GLN A 83 -17.80 23.96 -4.43
N GLY A 84 -18.00 23.65 -3.16
CA GLY A 84 -19.29 23.24 -2.61
C GLY A 84 -19.21 22.04 -1.66
N GLY A 85 -20.14 21.97 -0.73
CA GLY A 85 -20.09 21.00 0.38
C GLY A 85 -20.06 19.53 -0.06
N ASN A 86 -20.77 19.16 -1.13
CA ASN A 86 -20.82 17.77 -1.58
C ASN A 86 -19.44 17.26 -2.03
N GLN A 87 -18.67 18.07 -2.74
CA GLN A 87 -17.34 17.68 -3.21
C GLN A 87 -16.36 17.51 -2.04
N LEU A 88 -16.45 18.36 -1.02
CA LEU A 88 -15.65 18.22 0.18
C LEU A 88 -15.94 16.91 0.91
N TRP A 89 -17.23 16.56 1.09
CA TRP A 89 -17.60 15.30 1.74
C TRP A 89 -17.11 14.08 0.95
N GLY A 90 -17.21 14.13 -0.38
CA GLY A 90 -16.65 13.08 -1.25
C GLY A 90 -15.13 12.92 -1.05
N LEU A 91 -14.41 14.04 -1.02
CA LEU A 91 -12.95 14.02 -0.79
C LEU A 91 -12.59 13.49 0.61
N LEU A 92 -13.37 13.83 1.63
CA LEU A 92 -13.18 13.28 2.98
C LEU A 92 -13.47 11.76 3.01
N GLY A 93 -14.45 11.27 2.23
CA GLY A 93 -14.66 9.84 2.05
C GLY A 93 -13.43 9.15 1.45
N VAL A 94 -12.81 9.74 0.41
CA VAL A 94 -11.56 9.23 -0.16
C VAL A 94 -10.41 9.27 0.86
N LEU A 95 -10.34 10.31 1.70
CA LEU A 95 -9.36 10.41 2.78
C LEU A 95 -9.51 9.25 3.77
N VAL A 96 -10.74 8.90 4.16
CA VAL A 96 -11.01 7.73 5.04
C VAL A 96 -10.56 6.44 4.35
N ALA A 97 -10.79 6.28 3.05
CA ALA A 97 -10.30 5.13 2.29
C ALA A 97 -8.77 5.04 2.33
N THR A 98 -8.10 6.16 2.10
CA THR A 98 -6.64 6.29 2.11
C THR A 98 -6.04 5.92 3.48
N MET A 99 -6.63 6.42 4.57
CA MET A 99 -6.25 6.04 5.93
C MET A 99 -6.44 4.54 6.20
N SER A 100 -7.54 3.98 5.70
CA SER A 100 -7.85 2.57 5.86
C SER A 100 -6.84 1.68 5.15
N TRP A 101 -6.43 2.03 3.92
CA TRP A 101 -5.39 1.29 3.21
C TRP A 101 -4.00 1.49 3.81
N GLY A 102 -3.69 2.68 4.32
CA GLY A 102 -2.48 2.89 5.10
C GLY A 102 -2.39 1.97 6.32
N ALA A 103 -3.52 1.80 7.04
CA ALA A 103 -3.61 0.86 8.15
C ALA A 103 -3.48 -0.60 7.70
N ASP A 104 -4.15 -0.98 6.61
CA ASP A 104 -4.04 -2.32 6.02
C ASP A 104 -2.61 -2.65 5.61
N ASN A 105 -1.93 -1.73 4.92
CA ASN A 105 -0.54 -1.90 4.49
C ASN A 105 0.41 -2.07 5.68
N THR A 106 0.21 -1.26 6.72
CA THR A 106 1.02 -1.36 7.94
C THR A 106 0.80 -2.69 8.67
N LEU A 107 -0.45 -3.13 8.79
CA LEU A 107 -0.78 -4.42 9.41
C LEU A 107 -0.31 -5.62 8.57
N SER A 108 -0.29 -5.47 7.24
CA SER A 108 0.16 -6.51 6.30
C SER A 108 1.61 -6.91 6.51
N ARG A 109 2.45 -6.00 7.02
CA ARG A 109 3.86 -6.28 7.36
C ARG A 109 4.01 -7.49 8.28
N ALA A 110 3.13 -7.64 9.25
CA ALA A 110 3.17 -8.77 10.18
C ALA A 110 2.82 -10.14 9.54
N LEU A 111 2.28 -10.14 8.33
CA LEU A 111 1.96 -11.33 7.54
C LEU A 111 2.81 -11.47 6.26
N ALA A 112 3.88 -10.68 6.13
CA ALA A 112 4.71 -10.63 4.92
C ALA A 112 5.36 -12.00 4.59
N GLU A 113 5.64 -12.83 5.62
CA GLU A 113 6.21 -14.17 5.47
C GLU A 113 5.17 -15.23 5.06
N ARG A 114 3.88 -14.92 5.15
CA ARG A 114 2.82 -15.85 4.78
C ARG A 114 2.67 -15.93 3.26
N ASP A 115 2.07 -17.02 2.78
CA ASP A 115 1.74 -17.15 1.36
C ASP A 115 0.80 -15.99 0.93
N PRO A 116 1.24 -15.14 -0.02
CA PRO A 116 0.45 -13.98 -0.45
C PRO A 116 -0.90 -14.38 -1.05
N GLY A 117 -0.98 -15.52 -1.73
CA GLY A 117 -2.23 -16.00 -2.30
C GLY A 117 -3.27 -16.32 -1.22
N GLN A 118 -2.83 -16.94 -0.11
CA GLN A 118 -3.71 -17.25 1.02
C GLN A 118 -4.17 -15.98 1.75
N VAL A 119 -3.30 -14.98 1.90
CA VAL A 119 -3.66 -13.70 2.52
C VAL A 119 -4.67 -12.95 1.67
N VAL A 120 -4.42 -12.85 0.36
CA VAL A 120 -5.34 -12.19 -0.60
C VAL A 120 -6.68 -12.90 -0.65
N LEU A 121 -6.69 -14.24 -0.74
CA LEU A 121 -7.93 -15.03 -0.76
C LEU A 121 -8.72 -14.86 0.55
N GLY A 122 -8.05 -14.90 1.69
CA GLY A 122 -8.68 -14.68 3.00
C GLY A 122 -9.31 -13.30 3.11
N LYS A 123 -8.59 -12.25 2.70
CA LYS A 123 -9.13 -10.88 2.65
C LYS A 123 -10.31 -10.75 1.69
N ALA A 124 -10.22 -11.37 0.50
CA ALA A 124 -11.28 -11.32 -0.49
C ALA A 124 -12.57 -11.99 0.02
N ILE A 125 -12.46 -13.17 0.62
CA ILE A 125 -13.62 -13.89 1.20
C ILE A 125 -14.25 -13.05 2.33
N LEU A 126 -13.46 -12.57 3.28
CA LEU A 126 -13.96 -11.77 4.41
C LEU A 126 -14.58 -10.46 3.93
N GLY A 127 -13.89 -9.74 3.03
CA GLY A 127 -14.37 -8.47 2.49
C GLY A 127 -15.66 -8.62 1.69
N THR A 128 -15.71 -9.58 0.75
CA THR A 128 -16.91 -9.82 -0.06
C THR A 128 -18.10 -10.25 0.81
N SER A 129 -17.87 -11.14 1.79
CA SER A 129 -18.94 -11.57 2.69
C SER A 129 -19.47 -10.40 3.52
N ALA A 130 -18.58 -9.58 4.08
CA ALA A 130 -18.99 -8.43 4.89
C ALA A 130 -19.72 -7.36 4.05
N THR A 131 -19.21 -7.02 2.87
CA THR A 131 -19.86 -6.03 2.00
C THR A 131 -21.17 -6.52 1.42
N ALA A 132 -21.31 -7.83 1.15
CA ALA A 132 -22.59 -8.42 0.73
C ALA A 132 -23.63 -8.32 1.86
N VAL A 133 -23.24 -8.61 3.12
CA VAL A 133 -24.13 -8.43 4.28
C VAL A 133 -24.54 -6.96 4.43
N LEU A 134 -23.60 -6.03 4.31
CA LEU A 134 -23.89 -4.60 4.38
C LEU A 134 -24.89 -4.16 3.29
N ALA A 135 -24.72 -4.60 2.05
CA ALA A 135 -25.62 -4.30 0.95
C ALA A 135 -27.03 -4.83 1.20
N VAL A 136 -27.15 -6.06 1.71
CA VAL A 136 -28.46 -6.63 2.09
C VAL A 136 -29.11 -5.84 3.21
N LEU A 137 -28.35 -5.46 4.25
CA LEU A 137 -28.86 -4.68 5.38
C LEU A 137 -29.24 -3.24 4.95
N ALA A 138 -28.54 -2.67 3.98
CA ALA A 138 -28.89 -1.37 3.41
C ALA A 138 -30.13 -1.42 2.51
N GLY A 139 -30.59 -2.63 2.16
CA GLY A 139 -31.72 -2.80 1.23
C GLY A 139 -31.37 -2.46 -0.22
N ASP A 140 -30.08 -2.52 -0.57
CA ASP A 140 -29.63 -2.22 -1.92
C ASP A 140 -30.19 -3.26 -2.91
N PRO A 141 -30.68 -2.83 -4.09
CA PRO A 141 -31.13 -3.75 -5.12
C PRO A 141 -29.95 -4.58 -5.67
N LEU A 142 -30.22 -5.82 -6.04
CA LEU A 142 -29.21 -6.62 -6.73
C LEU A 142 -28.78 -5.91 -8.02
N PRO A 143 -27.47 -5.88 -8.31
CA PRO A 143 -27.00 -5.23 -9.53
C PRO A 143 -27.52 -5.97 -10.77
N THR A 144 -27.75 -5.21 -11.86
CA THR A 144 -28.04 -5.82 -13.16
C THR A 144 -26.89 -6.71 -13.59
N LEU A 145 -27.15 -7.70 -14.45
CA LEU A 145 -26.08 -8.60 -14.91
C LEU A 145 -24.89 -7.83 -15.51
N GLY A 146 -25.15 -6.76 -16.29
CA GLY A 146 -24.07 -5.92 -16.85
C GLY A 146 -23.25 -5.22 -15.78
N ALA A 147 -23.89 -4.64 -14.75
CA ALA A 147 -23.22 -4.02 -13.63
C ALA A 147 -22.43 -5.07 -12.79
N ALA A 148 -23.00 -6.26 -12.57
CA ALA A 148 -22.32 -7.34 -11.87
C ALA A 148 -21.06 -7.79 -12.61
N LEU A 149 -21.14 -8.00 -13.92
CA LEU A 149 -19.99 -8.36 -14.76
C LEU A 149 -18.92 -7.25 -14.75
N GLY A 150 -19.33 -5.99 -14.83
CA GLY A 150 -18.43 -4.84 -14.72
C GLY A 150 -17.70 -4.80 -13.37
N LEU A 151 -18.43 -4.96 -12.26
CA LEU A 151 -17.87 -5.02 -10.90
C LEU A 151 -16.91 -6.20 -10.74
N MET A 152 -17.25 -7.37 -11.27
CA MET A 152 -16.36 -8.53 -11.27
C MET A 152 -15.09 -8.28 -12.07
N ALA A 153 -15.18 -7.64 -13.24
CA ALA A 153 -14.02 -7.30 -14.07
C ALA A 153 -13.10 -6.31 -13.33
N VAL A 154 -13.66 -5.25 -12.73
CA VAL A 154 -12.90 -4.28 -11.93
C VAL A 154 -12.27 -4.94 -10.70
N GLY A 155 -13.02 -5.78 -9.98
CA GLY A 155 -12.51 -6.51 -8.83
C GLY A 155 -11.38 -7.48 -9.20
N ALA A 156 -11.54 -8.24 -10.27
CA ALA A 156 -10.54 -9.20 -10.74
C ALA A 156 -9.25 -8.51 -11.23
N THR A 157 -9.38 -7.41 -12.00
CA THR A 157 -8.22 -6.71 -12.58
C THR A 157 -7.63 -5.68 -11.62
N GLY A 158 -8.45 -4.82 -11.03
CA GLY A 158 -8.01 -3.71 -10.19
C GLY A 158 -7.56 -4.14 -8.79
N TYR A 159 -8.11 -5.21 -8.24
CA TYR A 159 -7.71 -5.74 -6.93
C TYR A 159 -6.99 -7.08 -7.03
N GLY A 160 -7.60 -8.10 -7.61
CA GLY A 160 -7.04 -9.45 -7.62
C GLY A 160 -5.72 -9.55 -8.37
N LEU A 161 -5.74 -9.21 -9.65
CA LEU A 161 -4.58 -9.30 -10.54
C LEU A 161 -3.52 -8.24 -10.20
N SER A 162 -3.95 -7.01 -9.91
CA SER A 162 -3.08 -5.90 -9.52
C SER A 162 -2.28 -6.25 -8.25
N LEU A 163 -2.95 -6.73 -7.20
CA LEU A 163 -2.28 -7.12 -5.95
C LEU A 163 -1.36 -8.31 -6.16
N ARG A 164 -1.75 -9.28 -6.97
CA ARG A 164 -0.88 -10.41 -7.32
C ARG A 164 0.40 -9.95 -8.01
N PHE A 165 0.28 -9.08 -9.02
CA PHE A 165 1.46 -8.54 -9.72
C PHE A 165 2.33 -7.67 -8.81
N TYR A 166 1.73 -6.89 -7.94
CA TYR A 166 2.44 -6.11 -6.93
C TYR A 166 3.31 -7.01 -6.04
N LEU A 167 2.75 -8.10 -5.52
CA LEU A 167 3.48 -9.05 -4.67
C LEU A 167 4.56 -9.82 -5.45
N LEU A 168 4.30 -10.19 -6.72
CA LEU A 168 5.31 -10.80 -7.58
C LEU A 168 6.44 -9.84 -7.92
N ALA A 169 6.11 -8.57 -8.19
CA ALA A 169 7.11 -7.52 -8.42
C ALA A 169 7.97 -7.28 -7.17
N GLN A 170 7.36 -7.26 -5.98
CA GLN A 170 8.13 -7.17 -4.72
C GLN A 170 9.12 -8.32 -4.55
N ARG A 171 8.74 -9.54 -4.94
CA ARG A 171 9.64 -10.70 -4.90
C ARG A 171 10.77 -10.62 -5.94
N ALA A 172 10.49 -10.08 -7.14
CA ALA A 172 11.45 -10.01 -8.23
C ALA A 172 12.41 -8.82 -8.12
N PHE A 173 11.90 -7.65 -7.70
CA PHE A 173 12.62 -6.39 -7.74
C PHE A 173 12.86 -5.77 -6.36
N GLY A 174 12.30 -6.37 -5.31
CA GLY A 174 12.31 -5.85 -3.95
C GLY A 174 11.17 -4.87 -3.66
N ALA A 175 10.86 -4.72 -2.38
CA ALA A 175 9.74 -3.88 -1.92
C ALA A 175 9.94 -2.39 -2.27
N ALA A 176 11.17 -1.88 -2.12
CA ALA A 176 11.48 -0.48 -2.39
C ALA A 176 11.22 -0.08 -3.85
N ARG A 177 11.75 -0.84 -4.82
CA ARG A 177 11.57 -0.56 -6.25
C ARG A 177 10.10 -0.68 -6.67
N THR A 178 9.42 -1.71 -6.19
CA THR A 178 7.99 -1.91 -6.47
C THR A 178 7.15 -0.79 -5.89
N GLY A 179 7.39 -0.41 -4.64
CA GLY A 179 6.73 0.71 -3.98
C GLY A 179 6.96 2.04 -4.69
N SER A 180 8.19 2.26 -5.19
CA SER A 180 8.55 3.46 -5.96
C SER A 180 7.69 3.60 -7.23
N VAL A 181 7.54 2.53 -8.00
CA VAL A 181 6.71 2.54 -9.21
C VAL A 181 5.23 2.72 -8.84
N PHE A 182 4.77 2.01 -7.81
CA PHE A 182 3.37 2.07 -7.38
C PHE A 182 2.96 3.45 -6.86
N ALA A 183 3.88 4.19 -6.23
CA ALA A 183 3.62 5.54 -5.72
C ALA A 183 3.22 6.55 -6.80
N PHE A 184 3.48 6.26 -8.08
CA PHE A 184 3.02 7.09 -9.20
C PHE A 184 1.61 6.74 -9.69
N ALA A 185 1.01 5.63 -9.26
CA ALA A 185 -0.32 5.20 -9.70
C ALA A 185 -1.42 6.28 -9.52
N PRO A 186 -1.50 7.02 -8.39
CA PRO A 186 -2.47 8.09 -8.21
C PRO A 186 -2.35 9.22 -9.26
N PHE A 187 -1.12 9.57 -9.67
CA PHE A 187 -0.91 10.62 -10.69
C PHE A 187 -1.33 10.14 -12.08
N ILE A 188 -1.10 8.85 -12.38
CA ILE A 188 -1.62 8.23 -13.61
C ILE A 188 -3.15 8.24 -13.59
N GLY A 189 -3.77 7.90 -12.45
CA GLY A 189 -5.22 7.96 -12.26
C GLY A 189 -5.79 9.37 -12.49
N ALA A 190 -5.13 10.39 -11.94
CA ALA A 190 -5.51 11.79 -12.15
C ALA A 190 -5.39 12.21 -13.64
N ALA A 191 -4.29 11.82 -14.30
CA ALA A 191 -4.09 12.09 -15.72
C ALA A 191 -5.17 11.42 -16.59
N ILE A 192 -5.54 10.18 -16.29
CA ILE A 192 -6.60 9.44 -16.96
C ILE A 192 -7.95 10.13 -16.72
N ALA A 193 -8.26 10.56 -15.50
CA ALA A 193 -9.50 11.27 -15.20
C ALA A 193 -9.63 12.55 -16.04
N ILE A 194 -8.56 13.34 -16.15
CA ILE A 194 -8.50 14.53 -16.99
C ILE A 194 -8.69 14.17 -18.48
N ALA A 195 -8.03 13.11 -18.95
CA ALA A 195 -8.16 12.64 -20.34
C ALA A 195 -9.58 12.16 -20.66
N LEU A 196 -10.28 11.57 -19.70
CA LEU A 196 -11.68 11.15 -19.82
C LEU A 196 -12.70 12.30 -19.68
N GLY A 197 -12.24 13.53 -19.49
CA GLY A 197 -13.10 14.70 -19.51
C GLY A 197 -13.36 15.33 -18.15
N ASP A 198 -12.68 14.92 -17.08
CA ASP A 198 -12.73 15.64 -15.82
C ASP A 198 -12.15 17.05 -16.01
N ARG A 199 -12.96 18.07 -15.77
CA ARG A 199 -12.60 19.50 -15.89
C ARG A 199 -12.69 20.23 -14.54
N SER A 200 -12.69 19.48 -13.44
CA SER A 200 -12.74 20.03 -12.08
C SER A 200 -11.41 20.68 -11.65
N GLY A 201 -10.36 20.57 -12.46
CA GLY A 201 -9.02 21.05 -12.15
C GLY A 201 -8.97 22.56 -11.94
N THR A 202 -8.45 22.97 -10.78
CA THR A 202 -8.14 24.36 -10.44
C THR A 202 -6.63 24.55 -10.37
N TRP A 203 -6.17 25.79 -10.32
CA TRP A 203 -4.77 26.10 -10.10
C TRP A 203 -4.30 25.63 -8.70
N ILE A 204 -5.19 25.67 -7.70
CA ILE A 204 -4.90 25.19 -6.33
C ILE A 204 -4.70 23.67 -6.36
N MET A 205 -5.55 22.93 -7.07
CA MET A 205 -5.41 21.50 -7.29
C MET A 205 -4.08 21.16 -8.00
N ALA A 206 -3.69 21.95 -9.01
CA ALA A 206 -2.41 21.76 -9.70
C ALA A 206 -1.21 21.99 -8.77
N VAL A 207 -1.25 23.02 -7.94
CA VAL A 207 -0.21 23.27 -6.92
C VAL A 207 -0.18 22.15 -5.88
N GLY A 208 -1.34 21.72 -5.38
CA GLY A 208 -1.46 20.59 -4.45
C GLY A 208 -0.87 19.30 -5.03
N GLY A 209 -1.24 18.99 -6.28
CA GLY A 209 -0.69 17.84 -7.02
C GLY A 209 0.83 17.93 -7.19
N LEU A 210 1.37 19.10 -7.51
CA LEU A 210 2.82 19.31 -7.63
C LEU A 210 3.53 19.08 -6.28
N LEU A 211 2.99 19.61 -5.18
CA LEU A 211 3.53 19.35 -3.85
C LEU A 211 3.55 17.85 -3.52
N MET A 212 2.50 17.13 -3.90
CA MET A 212 2.43 15.67 -3.71
C MET A 212 3.45 14.94 -4.57
N VAL A 213 3.65 15.31 -5.85
CA VAL A 213 4.71 14.75 -6.70
C VAL A 213 6.07 14.95 -6.06
N LEU A 214 6.37 16.18 -5.62
CA LEU A 214 7.64 16.48 -4.95
C LEU A 214 7.80 15.68 -3.64
N GLY A 215 6.72 15.52 -2.87
CA GLY A 215 6.71 14.68 -1.68
C GLY A 215 7.02 13.22 -1.98
N VAL A 216 6.37 12.63 -2.99
CA VAL A 216 6.64 11.26 -3.44
C VAL A 216 8.08 11.12 -3.93
N VAL A 217 8.57 12.01 -4.79
CA VAL A 217 9.95 11.98 -5.29
C VAL A 217 10.96 12.09 -4.15
N LEU A 218 10.72 12.98 -3.17
CA LEU A 218 11.58 13.12 -2.01
C LEU A 218 11.58 11.86 -1.14
N HIS A 219 10.41 11.25 -0.95
CA HIS A 219 10.28 9.99 -0.21
C HIS A 219 11.01 8.83 -0.91
N LEU A 220 10.94 8.76 -2.24
CA LEU A 220 11.62 7.75 -3.03
C LEU A 220 13.14 7.99 -3.15
N ALA A 221 13.58 9.22 -2.99
CA ALA A 221 15.01 9.56 -2.95
C ALA A 221 15.67 9.17 -1.62
N GLU A 222 14.91 8.61 -0.67
CA GLU A 222 15.46 8.00 0.53
C GLU A 222 16.25 6.76 0.17
N SER A 223 17.56 6.82 0.32
CA SER A 223 18.46 5.68 0.20
C SER A 223 19.31 5.62 1.45
N HIS A 224 19.09 4.61 2.27
CA HIS A 224 19.95 4.31 3.41
C HIS A 224 20.98 3.26 2.99
N GLY A 225 22.25 3.63 2.97
CA GLY A 225 23.37 2.71 2.92
C GLY A 225 24.12 2.85 4.24
N HIS A 226 24.02 1.89 5.12
CA HIS A 226 24.85 1.79 6.30
C HIS A 226 25.32 0.34 6.47
N GLU A 227 26.44 0.20 7.17
CA GLU A 227 26.98 -1.07 7.53
C GLU A 227 26.14 -1.66 8.66
N HIS A 228 25.64 -2.90 8.49
CA HIS A 228 24.98 -3.63 9.54
C HIS A 228 25.72 -4.90 9.85
N ALA A 229 25.76 -5.21 11.14
CA ALA A 229 26.18 -6.50 11.63
C ALA A 229 24.93 -7.35 11.87
N HIS A 230 24.84 -8.49 11.21
CA HIS A 230 23.86 -9.50 11.52
C HIS A 230 24.39 -10.35 12.67
N GLU A 231 23.59 -10.53 13.70
CA GLU A 231 23.87 -11.53 14.73
C GLU A 231 23.57 -12.93 14.18
N ARG A 232 24.13 -13.94 14.82
CA ARG A 232 23.83 -15.32 14.49
C ARG A 232 22.34 -15.59 14.64
N LEU A 233 21.67 -15.91 13.55
CA LEU A 233 20.24 -16.16 13.51
C LEU A 233 19.96 -17.53 12.89
N GLU A 234 19.18 -18.36 13.60
CA GLU A 234 18.69 -19.63 13.09
C GLU A 234 17.20 -19.51 12.80
N HIS A 235 16.83 -19.66 11.53
CA HIS A 235 15.43 -19.60 11.09
C HIS A 235 15.22 -20.36 9.79
N GLU A 236 13.95 -20.51 9.40
CA GLU A 236 13.54 -21.15 8.16
C GLU A 236 12.84 -20.13 7.28
N HIS A 237 13.36 -19.89 6.08
CA HIS A 237 12.70 -19.10 5.06
C HIS A 237 13.06 -19.57 3.65
N ALA A 238 12.28 -19.15 2.68
CA ALA A 238 12.57 -19.41 1.28
C ALA A 238 13.69 -18.48 0.78
N HIS A 239 14.80 -19.05 0.30
CA HIS A 239 15.97 -18.31 -0.16
C HIS A 239 16.61 -18.91 -1.41
N ARG A 240 17.57 -18.17 -1.99
CA ARG A 240 18.41 -18.57 -3.10
C ARG A 240 19.87 -18.34 -2.71
N HIS A 241 20.80 -19.14 -3.26
CA HIS A 241 22.23 -19.01 -2.98
C HIS A 241 22.94 -17.92 -3.76
N ASP A 242 22.24 -17.21 -4.64
CA ASP A 242 22.76 -16.09 -5.44
C ASP A 242 22.46 -14.70 -4.83
N ASP A 243 21.97 -14.65 -3.60
CA ASP A 243 21.60 -13.41 -2.90
C ASP A 243 22.71 -12.79 -2.05
N GLY A 244 23.85 -13.46 -1.94
CA GLY A 244 25.01 -13.00 -1.17
C GLY A 244 24.89 -13.10 0.35
N HIS A 245 23.75 -13.62 0.87
CA HIS A 245 23.48 -13.77 2.30
C HIS A 245 23.53 -15.24 2.77
N HIS A 246 23.52 -16.19 1.84
CA HIS A 246 23.43 -17.62 2.13
C HIS A 246 24.68 -18.36 1.68
N ASN A 247 25.59 -18.65 2.64
CA ASN A 247 26.90 -19.30 2.38
C ASN A 247 26.94 -20.79 2.77
N HIS A 248 25.79 -21.42 3.06
CA HIS A 248 25.76 -22.84 3.37
C HIS A 248 25.68 -23.70 2.11
N ALA A 249 26.36 -24.86 2.15
CA ALA A 249 26.41 -25.79 1.02
C ALA A 249 25.30 -26.84 1.12
N HIS A 250 24.83 -27.29 -0.04
CA HIS A 250 23.93 -28.42 -0.19
C HIS A 250 24.58 -29.50 -1.06
N ASP A 251 24.25 -30.75 -0.80
CA ASP A 251 24.61 -31.86 -1.67
C ASP A 251 23.37 -32.72 -1.95
N PRO A 252 22.77 -32.66 -3.16
CA PRO A 252 23.12 -31.79 -4.28
C PRO A 252 22.66 -30.31 -4.09
N MET A 253 23.33 -29.38 -4.76
CA MET A 253 22.95 -27.98 -4.75
C MET A 253 21.55 -27.81 -5.39
N PRO A 254 20.57 -27.24 -4.70
CA PRO A 254 19.22 -27.03 -5.24
C PRO A 254 19.23 -25.94 -6.31
N VAL A 255 18.45 -26.17 -7.37
CA VAL A 255 18.26 -25.19 -8.45
C VAL A 255 17.03 -24.35 -8.14
N GLY A 256 17.22 -23.07 -7.82
CA GLY A 256 16.12 -22.13 -7.58
C GLY A 256 15.83 -21.89 -6.09
N THR A 257 14.66 -21.35 -5.80
CA THR A 257 14.23 -21.01 -4.44
C THR A 257 13.81 -22.27 -3.68
N HIS A 258 14.35 -22.45 -2.47
CA HIS A 258 14.02 -23.57 -1.58
C HIS A 258 13.95 -23.06 -0.13
N SER A 259 13.41 -23.86 0.79
CA SER A 259 13.25 -23.50 2.20
C SER A 259 13.72 -24.64 3.09
N HIS A 260 14.54 -24.32 4.08
CA HIS A 260 14.94 -25.23 5.16
C HIS A 260 15.47 -24.41 6.34
N PRO A 261 15.51 -24.98 7.57
CA PRO A 261 16.22 -24.38 8.69
C PRO A 261 17.70 -24.22 8.38
N HIS A 262 18.24 -23.02 8.54
CA HIS A 262 19.67 -22.74 8.37
C HIS A 262 20.13 -21.64 9.33
N VAL A 263 21.44 -21.59 9.53
CA VAL A 263 22.09 -20.63 10.41
C VAL A 263 22.80 -19.58 9.56
N HIS A 264 22.49 -18.30 9.81
CA HIS A 264 23.31 -17.20 9.33
C HIS A 264 24.44 -16.95 10.31
N GLU A 265 25.67 -17.03 9.83
CA GLU A 265 26.83 -16.62 10.61
C GLU A 265 26.87 -15.08 10.71
N PRO A 266 27.43 -14.53 11.80
CA PRO A 266 27.58 -13.09 11.94
C PRO A 266 28.31 -12.48 10.72
N MET A 267 27.69 -11.54 10.05
CA MET A 267 28.23 -10.88 8.87
C MET A 267 28.02 -9.37 8.98
N ALA A 268 29.08 -8.60 8.73
CA ALA A 268 28.97 -7.15 8.57
C ALA A 268 29.08 -6.83 7.08
N HIS A 269 28.08 -6.17 6.51
CA HIS A 269 28.08 -5.72 5.13
C HIS A 269 27.28 -4.44 4.97
N ALA A 270 27.56 -3.70 3.90
CA ALA A 270 26.85 -2.49 3.55
C ALA A 270 26.12 -2.68 2.22
N HIS A 271 24.80 -2.51 2.21
CA HIS A 271 24.02 -2.43 0.99
C HIS A 271 22.87 -1.43 1.14
N PRO A 272 22.42 -0.79 0.06
CA PRO A 272 21.21 0.02 0.11
C PRO A 272 20.01 -0.87 0.41
N HIS A 273 19.28 -0.58 1.49
CA HIS A 273 18.06 -1.29 1.83
C HIS A 273 17.00 -0.34 2.41
N VAL A 274 15.78 -0.81 2.40
CA VAL A 274 14.66 -0.17 3.09
C VAL A 274 14.38 -0.99 4.35
N PRO A 275 14.01 -0.37 5.49
CA PRO A 275 13.66 -1.09 6.70
C PRO A 275 12.63 -2.19 6.41
N ASP A 276 12.95 -3.43 6.75
CA ASP A 276 12.08 -4.58 6.59
C ASP A 276 11.82 -5.31 7.92
N ALA A 277 11.06 -6.42 7.87
CA ALA A 277 10.71 -7.17 9.07
C ALA A 277 11.91 -7.83 9.76
N HIS A 278 13.03 -8.03 9.03
CA HIS A 278 14.22 -8.71 9.49
C HIS A 278 15.33 -7.76 9.96
N HIS A 279 15.25 -6.48 9.57
CA HIS A 279 16.26 -5.48 9.89
C HIS A 279 15.69 -4.45 10.88
N ARG A 280 15.84 -4.71 12.19
CA ARG A 280 15.59 -3.73 13.26
C ARG A 280 16.91 -3.02 13.56
N HIS A 281 16.92 -1.70 13.40
CA HIS A 281 18.06 -0.86 13.75
C HIS A 281 17.73 -0.05 14.98
N GLU A 282 18.54 -0.23 16.04
CA GLU A 282 18.62 0.74 17.14
C GLU A 282 19.72 1.75 16.76
N HIS A 283 19.39 3.03 16.75
CA HIS A 283 20.31 4.14 16.54
C HIS A 283 20.51 4.91 17.84
#